data_51a645b652973c61051c5a21bcca3efb
#
_entry.id   51a645b652973c61051c5a21bcca3efb
#
_cell.length_a   1.000
_cell.length_b   1.000
_cell.length_c   1.000
_cell.angle_alpha   90.00
_cell.angle_beta   90.00
_cell.angle_gamma   90.00
#
_symmetry.space_group_name_H-M   'P 1'
#
loop_
_entity.id
_entity.type
_entity.pdbx_description
1 polymer ?
#
loop_
_entity_poly.entity_id
_entity_poly.type
_entity_poly.pdbx_seq_one_letter_code
_entity_poly.pdbx_strand_id
1 'polypeptide(L)'
;MQKLMIQGTSSSAGKTTIVAGLCRVLAKQKKKVCPFKSQNMALNSYVDEEGRELSRATALQAEAAMTKVKVSMNPILLKPNKDNESQVLVEGSPYATLEAKEYFSMASQFKKIAKSNFEKLAEEYDYCILEGGGSPAEINLREYDYVNMGMAEMIDAPVILVGNIEIGGVFASLYGTIMLLDEEDRKRIQGIIINKFRGDIDLLKPGIAMLEERLKKEGYCIPILGVLPCIDISLEEEDSLSSQFLDKKMEEGKIIISVLKGKQMGNTTDFQPFLQYPDVMLRYVEDPEELGKEDLIILAGSKNTLEEVEYFRRKGFEEKLKDLHKKGVPIFGICGGFQALGDQILDPYHIDGKLEEVEGFHLFTMVSTMEEEKIKMQVTKKIDMEEGLLKNCLGLEVKGYEIHHGRSSITSSVYVKEEVYGTYIHGIFENGEFTRHFLNNLRQRKHYELEAKNKDYKEFKELQYNKLAKAIEENLDMEKLYQIFR
;
A
#
# COMPACT_ATOMS: atom_id res chain seq x y z
N MET A 1 7.75 24.77 11.55
CA MET A 1 6.95 23.52 11.47
C MET A 1 7.30 22.61 12.63
N GLN A 2 6.33 22.16 13.41
CA GLN A 2 6.51 21.15 14.45
C GLN A 2 6.59 19.75 13.84
N LYS A 3 7.46 18.90 14.34
CA LYS A 3 7.79 17.61 13.73
C LYS A 3 7.88 16.51 14.79
N LEU A 4 7.52 15.30 14.37
CA LEU A 4 7.60 14.09 15.17
C LEU A 4 7.88 12.91 14.24
N MET A 5 8.83 12.04 14.61
CA MET A 5 9.15 10.88 13.79
C MET A 5 8.74 9.58 14.47
N ILE A 6 8.03 8.74 13.75
CA ILE A 6 7.61 7.40 14.19
C ILE A 6 8.57 6.38 13.57
N GLN A 7 9.30 5.68 14.42
CA GLN A 7 10.18 4.57 14.03
C GLN A 7 9.70 3.26 14.66
N GLY A 8 10.07 2.14 14.10
CA GLY A 8 9.61 0.84 14.61
C GLY A 8 10.76 -0.11 14.90
N THR A 9 10.57 -1.05 15.81
CA THR A 9 11.53 -2.11 16.07
C THR A 9 11.64 -3.11 14.90
N SER A 10 10.70 -3.04 13.93
CA SER A 10 10.65 -3.89 12.73
C SER A 10 9.79 -3.26 11.64
N SER A 11 9.79 -3.81 10.43
CA SER A 11 8.96 -3.35 9.32
C SER A 11 7.46 -3.39 9.67
N SER A 12 6.96 -4.48 10.24
CA SER A 12 5.54 -4.68 10.56
C SER A 12 5.10 -4.12 11.91
N ALA A 13 5.85 -3.18 12.51
CA ALA A 13 5.50 -2.57 13.79
C ALA A 13 4.20 -1.73 13.76
N GLY A 14 3.71 -1.35 12.57
CA GLY A 14 2.50 -0.55 12.39
C GLY A 14 2.77 0.96 12.33
N LYS A 15 3.98 1.36 11.93
CA LYS A 15 4.38 2.76 11.75
C LYS A 15 3.40 3.53 10.86
N THR A 16 3.12 2.99 9.67
CA THR A 16 2.25 3.62 8.66
C THR A 16 0.87 3.94 9.21
N THR A 17 0.27 2.98 9.91
CA THR A 17 -1.05 3.13 10.56
C THR A 17 -1.02 4.21 11.64
N ILE A 18 0.02 4.21 12.49
CA ILE A 18 0.16 5.22 13.56
C ILE A 18 0.35 6.62 12.96
N VAL A 19 1.19 6.76 11.93
CA VAL A 19 1.38 8.04 11.24
C VAL A 19 0.08 8.54 10.63
N ALA A 20 -0.67 7.69 9.92
CA ALA A 20 -1.98 8.03 9.36
C ALA A 20 -2.95 8.50 10.46
N GLY A 21 -3.00 7.79 11.58
CA GLY A 21 -3.88 8.14 12.69
C GLY A 21 -3.50 9.45 13.36
N LEU A 22 -2.21 9.71 13.62
CA LEU A 22 -1.73 10.98 14.17
C LEU A 22 -1.98 12.16 13.20
N CYS A 23 -1.76 11.96 11.91
CA CYS A 23 -2.12 12.94 10.88
C CYS A 23 -3.62 13.26 10.96
N ARG A 24 -4.48 12.22 11.09
CA ARG A 24 -5.93 12.42 11.21
C ARG A 24 -6.33 13.15 12.47
N VAL A 25 -5.74 12.82 13.61
CA VAL A 25 -5.97 13.52 14.89
C VAL A 25 -5.68 15.01 14.75
N LEU A 26 -4.51 15.37 14.20
CA LEU A 26 -4.12 16.76 14.01
C LEU A 26 -5.02 17.48 12.97
N ALA A 27 -5.37 16.82 11.89
CA ALA A 27 -6.27 17.38 10.87
C ALA A 27 -7.68 17.68 11.42
N LYS A 28 -8.24 16.79 12.27
CA LYS A 28 -9.50 17.05 12.98
C LYS A 28 -9.44 18.27 13.89
N GLN A 29 -8.27 18.58 14.42
CA GLN A 29 -8.00 19.80 15.20
C GLN A 29 -7.73 21.02 14.32
N LYS A 30 -7.96 20.92 12.99
CA LYS A 30 -7.73 21.99 12.00
C LYS A 30 -6.27 22.44 11.91
N LYS A 31 -5.32 21.57 12.25
CA LYS A 31 -3.90 21.82 12.04
C LYS A 31 -3.53 21.51 10.58
N LYS A 32 -2.65 22.30 10.00
CA LYS A 32 -2.04 22.02 8.71
C LYS A 32 -0.95 20.98 8.91
N VAL A 33 -1.26 19.72 8.67
CA VAL A 33 -0.36 18.58 8.88
C VAL A 33 -0.07 17.86 7.58
N CYS A 34 1.16 17.38 7.41
CA CYS A 34 1.55 16.48 6.33
C CYS A 34 2.29 15.25 6.88
N PRO A 35 2.18 14.10 6.20
CA PRO A 35 3.11 12.99 6.40
C PRO A 35 4.42 13.27 5.67
N PHE A 36 5.49 12.57 6.08
CA PHE A 36 6.75 12.54 5.34
C PHE A 36 7.45 11.20 5.53
N LYS A 37 7.88 10.60 4.43
CA LYS A 37 8.73 9.41 4.44
C LYS A 37 9.84 9.62 3.42
N SER A 38 11.06 9.84 3.88
CA SER A 38 12.20 10.22 3.01
C SER A 38 12.45 9.21 1.89
N GLN A 39 12.32 7.92 2.21
CA GLN A 39 12.41 6.80 1.27
C GLN A 39 11.36 5.76 1.61
N ASN A 40 10.71 5.22 0.60
CA ASN A 40 9.88 4.03 0.75
C ASN A 40 10.34 2.91 -0.20
N MET A 41 10.17 1.67 0.22
CA MET A 41 10.36 0.50 -0.62
C MET A 41 9.00 -0.19 -0.74
N ALA A 42 8.34 -0.04 -1.89
CA ALA A 42 7.00 -0.58 -2.11
C ALA A 42 6.72 -0.82 -3.60
N LEU A 43 5.91 -1.83 -3.90
CA LEU A 43 5.37 -2.08 -5.23
C LEU A 43 4.09 -1.28 -5.48
N ASN A 44 3.33 -0.97 -4.41
CA ASN A 44 2.09 -0.21 -4.50
C ASN A 44 2.39 1.28 -4.67
N SER A 45 1.92 1.84 -5.78
CA SER A 45 2.15 3.22 -6.17
C SER A 45 0.86 4.01 -6.29
N TYR A 46 1.00 5.32 -6.17
CA TYR A 46 -0.01 6.32 -6.44
C TYR A 46 0.59 7.37 -7.38
N VAL A 47 -0.23 8.01 -8.19
CA VAL A 47 0.16 9.11 -9.08
C VAL A 47 -0.52 10.38 -8.59
N ASP A 48 0.26 11.43 -8.27
CA ASP A 48 -0.29 12.72 -7.84
C ASP A 48 -0.92 13.51 -9.01
N GLU A 49 -1.53 14.67 -8.70
CA GLU A 49 -2.20 15.52 -9.70
C GLU A 49 -1.23 16.05 -10.79
N GLU A 50 0.08 16.03 -10.53
CA GLU A 50 1.12 16.47 -11.46
C GLU A 50 1.71 15.31 -12.28
N GLY A 51 1.16 14.09 -12.17
CA GLY A 51 1.64 12.91 -12.86
C GLY A 51 2.91 12.31 -12.27
N ARG A 52 3.22 12.59 -10.99
CA ARG A 52 4.41 12.08 -10.30
C ARG A 52 4.05 10.89 -9.42
N GLU A 53 4.94 9.90 -9.44
CA GLU A 53 4.74 8.64 -8.76
C GLU A 53 5.33 8.64 -7.35
N LEU A 54 4.55 8.19 -6.35
CA LEU A 54 4.99 8.01 -4.97
C LEU A 54 4.34 6.78 -4.36
N SER A 55 4.71 6.41 -3.13
CA SER A 55 4.14 5.22 -2.49
C SER A 55 2.66 5.43 -2.12
N ARG A 56 1.88 4.38 -2.28
CA ARG A 56 0.46 4.38 -1.89
C ARG A 56 0.27 4.62 -0.39
N ALA A 57 1.16 4.09 0.45
CA ALA A 57 1.13 4.30 1.90
C ALA A 57 1.23 5.78 2.29
N THR A 58 2.12 6.54 1.63
CA THR A 58 2.23 7.99 1.87
C THR A 58 1.00 8.74 1.35
N ALA A 59 0.42 8.31 0.21
CA ALA A 59 -0.82 8.87 -0.28
C ALA A 59 -1.97 8.67 0.71
N LEU A 60 -2.13 7.48 1.28
CA LEU A 60 -3.09 7.17 2.34
C LEU A 60 -2.90 8.07 3.58
N GLN A 61 -1.66 8.30 4.00
CA GLN A 61 -1.36 9.19 5.12
C GLN A 61 -1.71 10.66 4.82
N ALA A 62 -1.51 11.12 3.58
CA ALA A 62 -1.93 12.45 3.14
C ALA A 62 -3.47 12.57 3.08
N GLU A 63 -4.17 11.53 2.63
CA GLU A 63 -5.64 11.44 2.70
C GLU A 63 -6.12 11.53 4.16
N ALA A 64 -5.48 10.77 5.08
CA ALA A 64 -5.77 10.85 6.51
C ALA A 64 -5.52 12.25 7.09
N ALA A 65 -4.47 12.94 6.63
CA ALA A 65 -4.16 14.32 6.96
C ALA A 65 -5.11 15.35 6.34
N MET A 66 -6.09 14.92 5.53
CA MET A 66 -7.02 15.78 4.80
C MET A 66 -6.30 16.81 3.92
N THR A 67 -5.16 16.43 3.34
CA THR A 67 -4.33 17.29 2.48
C THR A 67 -4.09 16.66 1.12
N LYS A 68 -3.69 17.48 0.14
CA LYS A 68 -3.33 16.99 -1.19
C LYS A 68 -2.07 16.13 -1.12
N VAL A 69 -2.11 15.02 -1.85
CA VAL A 69 -0.94 14.16 -2.03
C VAL A 69 0.11 14.89 -2.87
N LYS A 70 1.35 14.95 -2.40
CA LYS A 70 2.48 15.56 -3.09
C LYS A 70 3.68 14.63 -3.08
N VAL A 71 4.38 14.55 -4.18
CA VAL A 71 5.60 13.70 -4.28
C VAL A 71 6.67 14.11 -3.26
N SER A 72 6.72 15.38 -2.85
CA SER A 72 7.63 15.86 -1.80
C SER A 72 7.43 15.15 -0.44
N MET A 73 6.27 14.53 -0.21
CA MET A 73 6.00 13.75 1.00
C MET A 73 6.71 12.38 0.99
N ASN A 74 7.07 11.87 -0.21
CA ASN A 74 7.87 10.67 -0.39
C ASN A 74 8.80 10.83 -1.60
N PRO A 75 9.90 11.56 -1.45
CA PRO A 75 10.75 11.97 -2.58
C PRO A 75 11.55 10.83 -3.20
N ILE A 76 11.75 9.71 -2.48
CA ILE A 76 12.50 8.56 -2.98
C ILE A 76 11.64 7.30 -2.81
N LEU A 77 11.37 6.63 -3.93
CA LEU A 77 10.63 5.36 -3.96
C LEU A 77 11.51 4.29 -4.60
N LEU A 78 11.68 3.18 -3.89
CA LEU A 78 12.35 1.99 -4.39
C LEU A 78 11.31 0.95 -4.78
N LYS A 79 11.39 0.47 -6.00
CA LYS A 79 10.60 -0.66 -6.49
C LYS A 79 11.51 -1.86 -6.64
N PRO A 80 11.42 -2.85 -5.73
CA PRO A 80 12.24 -4.05 -5.85
C PRO A 80 12.02 -4.72 -7.19
N ASN A 81 13.11 -5.04 -7.86
CA ASN A 81 13.16 -5.95 -8.98
C ASN A 81 13.53 -7.34 -8.45
N LYS A 82 14.28 -8.15 -9.23
CA LYS A 82 14.85 -9.41 -8.75
C LYS A 82 16.12 -9.18 -7.92
N ASP A 83 16.33 -10.09 -6.98
CA ASP A 83 17.62 -10.54 -6.38
C ASP A 83 18.69 -9.50 -6.00
N ASN A 84 18.42 -8.32 -5.56
CA ASN A 84 19.29 -7.26 -5.07
C ASN A 84 19.26 -5.96 -5.89
N GLU A 85 18.44 -5.87 -6.92
CA GLU A 85 18.25 -4.64 -7.70
C GLU A 85 16.93 -3.96 -7.34
N SER A 86 16.91 -2.64 -7.35
CA SER A 86 15.70 -1.85 -7.23
C SER A 86 15.68 -0.73 -8.27
N GLN A 87 14.52 -0.54 -8.89
CA GLN A 87 14.28 0.67 -9.63
C GLN A 87 14.09 1.82 -8.64
N VAL A 88 14.95 2.83 -8.74
CA VAL A 88 14.90 4.04 -7.91
C VAL A 88 14.12 5.12 -8.64
N LEU A 89 13.09 5.65 -8.00
CA LEU A 89 12.38 6.84 -8.45
C LEU A 89 12.76 7.99 -7.52
N VAL A 90 13.08 9.14 -8.12
CA VAL A 90 13.39 10.39 -7.40
C VAL A 90 12.38 11.44 -7.82
N GLU A 91 11.74 12.05 -6.82
CA GLU A 91 10.68 13.06 -7.04
C GLU A 91 9.63 12.61 -8.07
N GLY A 92 9.26 11.33 -8.01
CA GLY A 92 8.22 10.71 -8.84
C GLY A 92 8.64 10.35 -10.27
N SER A 93 9.92 10.47 -10.61
CA SER A 93 10.45 10.11 -11.92
C SER A 93 11.48 8.99 -11.82
N PRO A 94 11.53 8.04 -12.77
CA PRO A 94 12.56 7.02 -12.82
C PRO A 94 13.96 7.69 -12.84
N TYR A 95 14.85 7.23 -11.98
CA TYR A 95 16.20 7.76 -11.85
C TYR A 95 17.24 6.75 -12.38
N ALA A 96 17.23 5.53 -11.82
CA ALA A 96 18.13 4.44 -12.22
C ALA A 96 17.61 3.10 -11.67
N THR A 97 18.11 2.00 -12.22
CA THR A 97 18.04 0.68 -11.58
C THR A 97 19.39 0.42 -10.95
N LEU A 98 19.42 0.20 -9.64
CA LEU A 98 20.65 0.11 -8.86
C LEU A 98 20.69 -1.18 -8.04
N GLU A 99 21.87 -1.78 -7.93
CA GLU A 99 22.15 -2.76 -6.90
C GLU A 99 22.29 -2.09 -5.52
N ALA A 100 22.08 -2.85 -4.46
CA ALA A 100 22.12 -2.34 -3.08
C ALA A 100 23.45 -1.58 -2.78
N LYS A 101 24.60 -2.10 -3.25
CA LYS A 101 25.90 -1.46 -3.03
C LYS A 101 26.04 -0.10 -3.73
N GLU A 102 25.54 -0.01 -4.96
CA GLU A 102 25.52 1.25 -5.73
C GLU A 102 24.60 2.26 -5.07
N TYR A 103 23.40 1.80 -4.67
CA TYR A 103 22.43 2.63 -3.97
C TYR A 103 23.02 3.26 -2.70
N PHE A 104 23.67 2.48 -1.84
CA PHE A 104 24.30 3.00 -0.64
C PHE A 104 25.44 3.99 -0.94
N SER A 105 26.18 3.81 -2.03
CA SER A 105 27.21 4.77 -2.43
C SER A 105 26.65 6.16 -2.75
N MET A 106 25.36 6.25 -3.12
CA MET A 106 24.65 7.49 -3.43
C MET A 106 23.93 8.11 -2.22
N ALA A 107 24.04 7.55 -1.03
CA ALA A 107 23.33 8.00 0.16
C ALA A 107 23.47 9.51 0.44
N SER A 108 24.67 10.08 0.21
CA SER A 108 24.92 11.53 0.38
C SER A 108 24.04 12.40 -0.55
N GLN A 109 23.79 11.94 -1.79
CA GLN A 109 22.90 12.62 -2.71
C GLN A 109 21.45 12.51 -2.27
N PHE A 110 21.02 11.29 -1.89
CA PHE A 110 19.65 11.04 -1.44
C PHE A 110 19.33 11.78 -0.13
N LYS A 111 20.29 11.91 0.80
CA LYS A 111 20.19 12.78 1.99
C LYS A 111 19.82 14.22 1.64
N LYS A 112 20.49 14.80 0.62
CA LYS A 112 20.21 16.18 0.16
C LYS A 112 18.81 16.30 -0.43
N ILE A 113 18.39 15.34 -1.25
CA ILE A 113 17.06 15.29 -1.87
C ILE A 113 15.98 15.20 -0.78
N ALA A 114 16.13 14.27 0.19
CA ALA A 114 15.20 14.11 1.28
C ALA A 114 15.06 15.40 2.10
N LYS A 115 16.20 16.04 2.47
CA LYS A 115 16.23 17.29 3.22
C LYS A 115 15.53 18.42 2.47
N SER A 116 15.86 18.61 1.20
CA SER A 116 15.25 19.68 0.37
C SER A 116 13.73 19.52 0.25
N ASN A 117 13.24 18.30 0.08
CA ASN A 117 11.79 18.06 0.00
C ASN A 117 11.09 18.27 1.35
N PHE A 118 11.73 17.92 2.46
CA PHE A 118 11.23 18.22 3.79
C PHE A 118 11.16 19.74 4.01
N GLU A 119 12.18 20.50 3.62
CA GLU A 119 12.23 21.96 3.74
C GLU A 119 11.11 22.63 2.92
N LYS A 120 10.80 22.14 1.70
CA LYS A 120 9.65 22.60 0.91
C LYS A 120 8.32 22.42 1.66
N LEU A 121 8.14 21.28 2.32
CA LEU A 121 6.93 21.02 3.12
C LEU A 121 6.90 21.91 4.37
N ALA A 122 8.04 22.24 4.96
CA ALA A 122 8.13 23.09 6.14
C ALA A 122 7.63 24.53 5.90
N GLU A 123 7.62 25.00 4.65
CA GLU A 123 7.08 26.30 4.26
C GLU A 123 5.54 26.30 4.21
N GLU A 124 4.92 25.14 4.02
CA GLU A 124 3.47 25.03 3.77
C GLU A 124 2.66 24.50 4.97
N TYR A 125 3.30 23.68 5.83
CA TYR A 125 2.62 22.95 6.90
C TYR A 125 3.13 23.38 8.28
N ASP A 126 2.21 23.35 9.26
CA ASP A 126 2.54 23.67 10.65
C ASP A 126 3.09 22.43 11.38
N TYR A 127 2.66 21.23 10.98
CA TYR A 127 3.02 19.94 11.55
C TYR A 127 3.48 18.96 10.47
N CYS A 128 4.47 18.14 10.82
CA CYS A 128 4.88 17.00 10.00
C CYS A 128 5.04 15.76 10.86
N ILE A 129 4.37 14.66 10.48
CA ILE A 129 4.58 13.36 11.06
C ILE A 129 5.43 12.54 10.11
N LEU A 130 6.65 12.22 10.54
CA LEU A 130 7.59 11.46 9.73
C LEU A 130 7.47 9.97 10.03
N GLU A 131 7.71 9.16 9.01
CA GLU A 131 7.78 7.71 9.12
C GLU A 131 9.19 7.21 8.81
N GLY A 132 9.74 6.35 9.68
CA GLY A 132 10.96 5.60 9.42
C GLY A 132 10.74 4.34 8.58
N GLY A 133 11.81 3.76 8.06
CA GLY A 133 11.80 2.50 7.32
C GLY A 133 12.42 1.36 8.12
N GLY A 134 11.82 0.16 8.12
CA GLY A 134 12.37 -0.99 8.84
C GLY A 134 12.59 -0.71 10.33
N SER A 135 13.82 -0.90 10.78
CA SER A 135 14.26 -0.65 12.16
C SER A 135 15.46 0.30 12.20
N PRO A 136 15.57 1.22 13.17
CA PRO A 136 16.77 2.03 13.37
C PRO A 136 17.96 1.21 13.90
N ALA A 137 17.73 -0.02 14.35
CA ALA A 137 18.76 -0.91 14.89
C ALA A 137 19.60 -1.62 13.81
N GLU A 138 19.43 -1.29 12.55
CA GLU A 138 20.32 -1.72 11.45
C GLU A 138 21.65 -0.94 11.54
N ILE A 139 22.40 -1.15 12.64
CA ILE A 139 23.59 -0.37 13.01
C ILE A 139 24.71 -0.41 11.95
N ASN A 140 24.77 -1.48 11.17
CA ASN A 140 25.69 -1.63 10.03
C ASN A 140 25.38 -0.68 8.87
N LEU A 141 24.18 -0.10 8.82
CA LEU A 141 23.73 0.83 7.78
C LEU A 141 23.67 2.29 8.26
N ARG A 142 24.01 2.58 9.53
CA ARG A 142 23.86 3.91 10.16
C ARG A 142 24.56 5.03 9.37
N GLU A 143 25.72 4.76 8.79
CA GLU A 143 26.46 5.75 7.98
C GLU A 143 25.67 6.22 6.75
N TYR A 144 24.91 5.31 6.14
CA TYR A 144 24.10 5.58 4.95
C TYR A 144 22.68 6.02 5.28
N ASP A 145 22.30 5.96 6.56
CA ASP A 145 20.91 6.22 6.99
C ASP A 145 20.48 7.66 6.73
N TYR A 146 19.37 7.81 6.07
CA TYR A 146 18.59 9.04 5.92
C TYR A 146 17.08 8.75 6.00
N VAL A 147 16.74 7.60 6.58
CA VAL A 147 15.36 7.08 6.66
C VAL A 147 14.89 6.98 8.10
N ASN A 148 15.78 6.68 9.04
CA ASN A 148 15.51 6.54 10.47
C ASN A 148 16.25 7.63 11.28
N MET A 149 17.23 7.25 12.10
CA MET A 149 17.95 8.18 12.97
C MET A 149 18.73 9.23 12.18
N GLY A 150 19.27 8.89 11.01
CA GLY A 150 19.92 9.87 10.14
C GLY A 150 18.97 10.95 9.61
N MET A 151 17.71 10.62 9.34
CA MET A 151 16.71 11.63 9.01
C MET A 151 16.33 12.45 10.25
N ALA A 152 16.09 11.78 11.38
CA ALA A 152 15.75 12.47 12.65
C ALA A 152 16.85 13.46 13.06
N GLU A 153 18.12 13.07 12.92
CA GLU A 153 19.27 13.94 13.19
C GLU A 153 19.31 15.15 12.24
N MET A 154 19.15 14.90 10.94
CA MET A 154 19.25 15.93 9.87
C MET A 154 18.28 17.08 10.05
N ILE A 155 17.10 16.81 10.60
CA ILE A 155 16.05 17.81 10.82
C ILE A 155 15.79 18.11 12.29
N ASP A 156 16.56 17.54 13.20
CA ASP A 156 16.38 17.61 14.66
C ASP A 156 14.95 17.23 15.10
N ALA A 157 14.49 16.05 14.68
CA ALA A 157 13.18 15.53 15.06
C ALA A 157 13.28 14.63 16.30
N PRO A 158 12.34 14.74 17.27
CA PRO A 158 12.15 13.73 18.30
C PRO A 158 11.55 12.46 17.70
N VAL A 159 11.83 11.34 18.33
CA VAL A 159 11.45 10.01 17.87
C VAL A 159 10.53 9.32 18.88
N ILE A 160 9.46 8.69 18.39
CA ILE A 160 8.68 7.70 19.12
C ILE A 160 8.99 6.32 18.51
N LEU A 161 9.39 5.39 19.37
CA LEU A 161 9.68 4.01 18.95
C LEU A 161 8.44 3.13 19.14
N VAL A 162 8.08 2.39 18.11
CA VAL A 162 6.92 1.48 18.09
C VAL A 162 7.37 0.03 18.14
N GLY A 163 6.85 -0.72 19.11
CA GLY A 163 7.05 -2.17 19.21
C GLY A 163 5.77 -2.94 18.89
N ASN A 164 5.87 -4.01 18.12
CA ASN A 164 4.77 -4.93 17.82
C ASN A 164 4.73 -6.07 18.86
N ILE A 165 3.66 -6.14 19.66
CA ILE A 165 3.52 -7.18 20.69
C ILE A 165 2.96 -8.49 20.14
N GLU A 166 2.27 -8.46 18.99
CA GLU A 166 1.60 -9.63 18.41
C GLU A 166 2.58 -10.75 18.03
N ILE A 167 3.79 -10.39 17.59
CA ILE A 167 4.83 -11.36 17.19
C ILE A 167 5.62 -11.92 18.38
N GLY A 168 5.36 -11.45 19.62
CA GLY A 168 6.11 -11.82 20.81
C GLY A 168 7.42 -11.05 20.98
N GLY A 169 7.99 -11.08 22.20
CA GLY A 169 9.30 -10.50 22.48
C GLY A 169 9.37 -8.96 22.45
N VAL A 170 8.25 -8.24 22.54
CA VAL A 170 8.20 -6.78 22.38
C VAL A 170 9.14 -6.03 23.33
N PHE A 171 9.26 -6.46 24.59
CA PHE A 171 10.16 -5.81 25.56
C PHE A 171 11.63 -5.98 25.18
N ALA A 172 12.00 -7.17 24.66
CA ALA A 172 13.36 -7.43 24.18
C ALA A 172 13.67 -6.60 22.92
N SER A 173 12.72 -6.50 21.97
CA SER A 173 12.92 -5.72 20.75
C SER A 173 12.99 -4.22 21.03
N LEU A 174 12.17 -3.68 21.94
CA LEU A 174 12.23 -2.27 22.35
C LEU A 174 13.55 -1.96 23.07
N TYR A 175 13.88 -2.73 24.11
CA TYR A 175 15.10 -2.54 24.87
C TYR A 175 16.35 -2.72 23.99
N GLY A 176 16.41 -3.79 23.20
CA GLY A 176 17.51 -4.08 22.30
C GLY A 176 17.72 -3.02 21.22
N THR A 177 16.62 -2.54 20.62
CA THR A 177 16.68 -1.45 19.63
C THR A 177 17.28 -0.20 20.27
N ILE A 178 16.80 0.23 21.44
CA ILE A 178 17.30 1.42 22.13
C ILE A 178 18.79 1.24 22.49
N MET A 179 19.17 0.10 23.03
CA MET A 179 20.53 -0.10 23.55
C MET A 179 21.58 -0.32 22.46
N LEU A 180 21.17 -0.72 21.24
CA LEU A 180 22.07 -0.84 20.09
C LEU A 180 22.40 0.51 19.44
N LEU A 181 21.57 1.52 19.61
CA LEU A 181 21.81 2.86 19.05
C LEU A 181 22.95 3.58 19.79
N ASP A 182 23.57 4.54 19.11
CA ASP A 182 24.51 5.45 19.73
C ASP A 182 23.82 6.39 20.73
N GLU A 183 24.59 6.97 21.66
CA GLU A 183 24.06 7.81 22.74
C GLU A 183 23.25 8.99 22.20
N GLU A 184 23.69 9.66 21.13
CA GLU A 184 23.00 10.80 20.55
C GLU A 184 21.68 10.40 19.89
N ASP A 185 21.63 9.23 19.26
CA ASP A 185 20.41 8.68 18.67
C ASP A 185 19.41 8.25 19.77
N ARG A 186 19.89 7.63 20.87
CA ARG A 186 19.05 7.28 22.03
C ARG A 186 18.36 8.50 22.63
N LYS A 187 19.07 9.63 22.77
CA LYS A 187 18.53 10.89 23.29
C LYS A 187 17.37 11.44 22.48
N ARG A 188 17.27 11.09 21.18
CA ARG A 188 16.16 11.48 20.31
C ARG A 188 14.88 10.70 20.60
N ILE A 189 14.98 9.50 21.20
CA ILE A 189 13.81 8.69 21.56
C ILE A 189 13.15 9.30 22.80
N GLN A 190 11.97 9.89 22.60
CA GLN A 190 11.24 10.62 23.63
C GLN A 190 9.99 9.86 24.12
N GLY A 191 9.67 8.73 23.50
CA GLY A 191 8.53 7.92 23.90
C GLY A 191 8.49 6.56 23.18
N ILE A 192 7.70 5.67 23.73
CA ILE A 192 7.47 4.32 23.21
C ILE A 192 5.98 4.10 23.05
N ILE A 193 5.57 3.42 21.99
CA ILE A 193 4.22 2.89 21.78
C ILE A 193 4.31 1.38 21.64
N ILE A 194 3.51 0.64 22.39
CA ILE A 194 3.30 -0.79 22.18
C ILE A 194 2.06 -0.95 21.30
N ASN A 195 2.19 -1.62 20.16
CA ASN A 195 1.13 -1.73 19.16
C ASN A 195 0.67 -3.17 18.96
N LYS A 196 -0.54 -3.32 18.37
CA LYS A 196 -1.20 -4.58 18.05
C LYS A 196 -1.47 -5.46 19.27
N PHE A 197 -1.84 -4.85 20.39
CA PHE A 197 -2.14 -5.57 21.62
C PHE A 197 -3.48 -6.32 21.54
N ARG A 198 -3.49 -7.55 22.03
CA ARG A 198 -4.67 -8.35 22.27
C ARG A 198 -4.62 -8.91 23.68
N GLY A 199 -5.66 -8.78 24.45
CA GLY A 199 -5.78 -9.35 25.79
C GLY A 199 -6.07 -8.32 26.87
N ASP A 200 -5.75 -8.69 28.12
CA ASP A 200 -5.99 -7.87 29.30
C ASP A 200 -4.78 -6.97 29.55
N ILE A 201 -5.01 -5.65 29.51
CA ILE A 201 -3.99 -4.62 29.71
C ILE A 201 -3.38 -4.69 31.12
N ASP A 202 -4.12 -5.14 32.13
CA ASP A 202 -3.62 -5.21 33.49
C ASP A 202 -2.51 -6.25 33.66
N LEU A 203 -2.50 -7.28 32.82
CA LEU A 203 -1.41 -8.26 32.77
C LEU A 203 -0.13 -7.68 32.12
N LEU A 204 -0.26 -6.66 31.27
CA LEU A 204 0.89 -6.03 30.60
C LEU A 204 1.53 -4.92 31.45
N LYS A 205 0.76 -4.21 32.29
CA LYS A 205 1.23 -3.09 33.10
C LYS A 205 2.50 -3.38 33.93
N PRO A 206 2.65 -4.53 34.62
CA PRO A 206 3.89 -4.83 35.32
C PRO A 206 5.11 -4.91 34.42
N GLY A 207 4.97 -5.48 33.21
CA GLY A 207 6.03 -5.57 32.20
C GLY A 207 6.46 -4.19 31.69
N ILE A 208 5.50 -3.28 31.51
CA ILE A 208 5.75 -1.89 31.14
C ILE A 208 6.62 -1.21 32.22
N ALA A 209 6.20 -1.29 33.50
CA ALA A 209 6.95 -0.71 34.59
C ALA A 209 8.38 -1.28 34.71
N MET A 210 8.54 -2.59 34.47
CA MET A 210 9.86 -3.25 34.47
C MET A 210 10.74 -2.75 33.31
N LEU A 211 10.20 -2.49 32.15
CA LEU A 211 10.96 -1.93 31.01
C LEU A 211 11.41 -0.50 31.31
N GLU A 212 10.50 0.36 31.78
CA GLU A 212 10.83 1.73 32.15
C GLU A 212 11.90 1.81 33.28
N GLU A 213 11.81 0.93 34.27
CA GLU A 213 12.83 0.85 35.34
C GLU A 213 14.21 0.40 34.77
N ARG A 214 14.22 -0.55 33.82
CA ARG A 214 15.48 -0.96 33.18
C ARG A 214 16.10 0.17 32.37
N LEU A 215 15.32 0.86 31.55
CA LEU A 215 15.81 2.01 30.79
C LEU A 215 16.33 3.13 31.71
N LYS A 216 15.65 3.37 32.84
CA LYS A 216 16.08 4.35 33.85
C LYS A 216 17.42 3.97 34.49
N LYS A 217 17.68 2.68 34.73
CA LYS A 217 19.00 2.20 35.25
C LYS A 217 20.12 2.45 34.24
N GLU A 218 19.82 2.46 32.95
CA GLU A 218 20.78 2.82 31.87
C GLU A 218 20.88 4.34 31.67
N GLY A 219 20.16 5.16 32.44
CA GLY A 219 20.19 6.61 32.33
C GLY A 219 19.13 7.23 31.41
N TYR A 220 18.19 6.45 30.89
CA TYR A 220 17.17 6.91 29.95
C TYR A 220 15.77 6.90 30.59
N CYS A 221 15.13 8.06 30.67
CA CYS A 221 13.75 8.22 31.14
C CYS A 221 12.81 8.31 29.90
N ILE A 222 12.57 7.20 29.25
CA ILE A 222 11.72 7.13 28.06
C ILE A 222 10.37 6.54 28.46
N PRO A 223 9.27 7.33 28.46
CA PRO A 223 7.96 6.86 28.88
C PRO A 223 7.31 5.96 27.81
N ILE A 224 6.51 5.00 28.26
CA ILE A 224 5.56 4.33 27.38
C ILE A 224 4.31 5.20 27.29
N LEU A 225 4.08 5.78 26.12
CA LEU A 225 2.99 6.71 25.83
C LEU A 225 1.62 6.02 25.76
N GLY A 226 1.61 4.72 25.53
CA GLY A 226 0.39 3.94 25.51
C GLY A 226 0.53 2.59 24.82
N VAL A 227 -0.57 1.85 24.88
CA VAL A 227 -0.71 0.52 24.28
C VAL A 227 -1.90 0.54 23.32
N LEU A 228 -1.63 0.47 22.02
CA LEU A 228 -2.66 0.43 21.00
C LEU A 228 -3.18 -1.00 20.83
N PRO A 229 -4.49 -1.21 20.90
CA PRO A 229 -5.08 -2.51 20.59
C PRO A 229 -4.89 -2.86 19.11
N CYS A 230 -5.11 -4.12 18.76
CA CYS A 230 -5.29 -4.51 17.38
C CYS A 230 -6.60 -3.88 16.87
N ILE A 231 -6.48 -2.85 16.03
CA ILE A 231 -7.62 -2.08 15.53
C ILE A 231 -8.17 -2.79 14.29
N ASP A 232 -9.45 -3.10 14.32
CA ASP A 232 -10.16 -3.63 13.15
C ASP A 232 -10.51 -2.47 12.21
N ILE A 233 -9.59 -2.17 11.30
CA ILE A 233 -9.74 -1.17 10.24
C ILE A 233 -9.45 -1.78 8.89
N SER A 234 -10.23 -1.39 7.90
CA SER A 234 -10.03 -1.77 6.49
C SER A 234 -9.33 -0.64 5.76
N LEU A 235 -8.05 -0.43 6.11
CA LEU A 235 -7.14 0.47 5.42
C LEU A 235 -6.03 -0.33 4.73
N GLU A 236 -5.45 0.26 3.72
CA GLU A 236 -4.36 -0.32 2.95
C GLU A 236 -3.13 -0.54 3.83
N GLU A 237 -2.56 -1.75 3.80
CA GLU A 237 -1.27 -2.03 4.44
C GLU A 237 -0.14 -1.80 3.43
N GLU A 238 1.02 -1.32 3.92
CA GLU A 238 2.13 -0.89 3.07
C GLU A 238 2.76 -2.02 2.27
N ASP A 239 3.02 -3.17 2.90
CA ASP A 239 3.99 -4.16 2.40
C ASP A 239 3.41 -5.55 2.15
N SER A 240 2.13 -5.80 2.42
CA SER A 240 1.60 -7.14 2.25
C SER A 240 0.09 -7.16 2.08
N LEU A 241 -0.35 -8.09 1.30
CA LEU A 241 -1.66 -8.68 1.47
C LEU A 241 -1.79 -9.07 2.94
N SER A 242 -2.61 -8.38 3.70
CA SER A 242 -2.79 -8.74 5.10
C SER A 242 -3.15 -10.22 5.17
N SER A 243 -2.56 -10.93 6.12
CA SER A 243 -2.80 -12.37 6.34
C SER A 243 -4.29 -12.72 6.46
N GLN A 244 -5.13 -11.73 6.77
CA GLN A 244 -6.59 -11.86 6.79
C GLN A 244 -7.23 -12.22 5.44
N PHE A 245 -6.52 -12.09 4.32
CA PHE A 245 -7.03 -12.43 2.99
C PHE A 245 -6.51 -13.78 2.46
N LEU A 246 -5.46 -14.36 3.09
CA LEU A 246 -4.76 -15.53 2.57
C LEU A 246 -5.43 -16.85 2.93
N ASP A 247 -6.19 -16.94 4.02
CA ASP A 247 -6.71 -18.23 4.57
C ASP A 247 -8.22 -18.24 4.82
N LYS A 248 -9.01 -17.51 4.05
CA LYS A 248 -10.46 -17.55 4.25
C LYS A 248 -11.07 -18.81 3.63
N LYS A 249 -11.60 -19.68 4.49
CA LYS A 249 -12.54 -20.73 4.05
C LYS A 249 -13.71 -20.05 3.34
N MET A 250 -14.11 -20.61 2.20
CA MET A 250 -15.25 -20.08 1.44
C MET A 250 -16.50 -20.03 2.31
N GLU A 251 -17.14 -18.87 2.35
CA GLU A 251 -18.40 -18.66 3.04
C GLU A 251 -19.55 -18.83 2.05
N GLU A 252 -20.47 -19.75 2.36
CA GLU A 252 -21.68 -19.91 1.56
C GLU A 252 -22.56 -18.66 1.63
N GLY A 253 -23.25 -18.33 0.54
CA GLY A 253 -24.14 -17.18 0.48
C GLY A 253 -23.45 -15.85 0.15
N LYS A 254 -22.15 -15.86 -0.15
CA LYS A 254 -21.40 -14.67 -0.61
C LYS A 254 -21.06 -14.72 -2.10
N ILE A 255 -20.81 -13.55 -2.67
CA ILE A 255 -20.14 -13.38 -3.96
C ILE A 255 -18.66 -13.59 -3.74
N ILE A 256 -18.07 -14.56 -4.40
CA ILE A 256 -16.67 -14.93 -4.23
C ILE A 256 -15.85 -14.31 -5.34
N ILE A 257 -14.98 -13.35 -4.97
CA ILE A 257 -14.03 -12.70 -5.85
C ILE A 257 -12.64 -13.19 -5.48
N SER A 258 -11.99 -13.90 -6.41
CA SER A 258 -10.63 -14.43 -6.24
C SER A 258 -9.64 -13.62 -7.06
N VAL A 259 -8.64 -13.03 -6.39
CA VAL A 259 -7.52 -12.34 -7.03
C VAL A 259 -6.34 -13.29 -7.10
N LEU A 260 -5.77 -13.49 -8.28
CA LEU A 260 -4.58 -14.31 -8.42
C LEU A 260 -3.38 -13.60 -7.80
N LYS A 261 -2.72 -14.26 -6.85
CA LYS A 261 -1.55 -13.74 -6.16
C LYS A 261 -0.29 -14.12 -6.91
N GLY A 262 0.27 -13.15 -7.59
CA GLY A 262 1.56 -13.25 -8.23
C GLY A 262 2.73 -12.86 -7.33
N LYS A 263 3.95 -13.02 -7.85
CA LYS A 263 5.17 -12.70 -7.11
C LYS A 263 5.46 -11.20 -7.01
N GLN A 264 5.07 -10.46 -8.03
CA GLN A 264 5.32 -9.01 -8.15
C GLN A 264 4.02 -8.23 -8.36
N MET A 265 2.94 -8.73 -7.76
CA MET A 265 1.65 -8.08 -7.80
C MET A 265 1.74 -6.67 -7.19
N GLY A 266 1.25 -5.68 -7.94
CA GLY A 266 1.17 -4.29 -7.50
C GLY A 266 -0.27 -3.79 -7.42
N ASN A 267 -0.46 -2.63 -6.77
CA ASN A 267 -1.75 -1.93 -6.66
C ASN A 267 -2.90 -2.81 -6.12
N THR A 268 -2.60 -3.60 -5.09
CA THR A 268 -3.59 -4.46 -4.40
C THR A 268 -4.76 -3.67 -3.83
N THR A 269 -4.62 -2.38 -3.73
CA THR A 269 -5.63 -1.42 -3.27
C THR A 269 -6.83 -1.31 -4.20
N ASP A 270 -6.69 -1.68 -5.48
CA ASP A 270 -7.79 -1.69 -6.45
C ASP A 270 -9.00 -2.52 -5.99
N PHE A 271 -8.78 -3.50 -5.11
CA PHE A 271 -9.81 -4.44 -4.65
C PHE A 271 -10.38 -4.08 -3.27
N GLN A 272 -9.81 -3.13 -2.55
CA GLN A 272 -10.26 -2.69 -1.23
C GLN A 272 -11.72 -2.17 -1.23
N PRO A 273 -12.23 -1.51 -2.31
CA PRO A 273 -13.62 -1.09 -2.35
C PRO A 273 -14.63 -2.23 -2.17
N PHE A 274 -14.29 -3.46 -2.49
CA PHE A 274 -15.17 -4.61 -2.27
C PHE A 274 -15.44 -4.90 -0.79
N LEU A 275 -14.55 -4.49 0.11
CA LEU A 275 -14.70 -4.70 1.57
C LEU A 275 -15.87 -3.92 2.18
N GLN A 276 -16.44 -2.95 1.44
CA GLN A 276 -17.66 -2.24 1.84
C GLN A 276 -18.92 -3.10 1.74
N TYR A 277 -18.85 -4.23 1.02
CA TYR A 277 -19.99 -5.08 0.71
C TYR A 277 -19.95 -6.37 1.54
N PRO A 278 -20.79 -6.50 2.59
CA PRO A 278 -20.73 -7.67 3.49
C PRO A 278 -21.05 -9.00 2.81
N ASP A 279 -21.76 -8.96 1.69
CA ASP A 279 -22.11 -10.08 0.83
C ASP A 279 -21.02 -10.46 -0.18
N VAL A 280 -19.89 -9.74 -0.19
CA VAL A 280 -18.73 -10.04 -1.03
C VAL A 280 -17.61 -10.64 -0.17
N MET A 281 -17.04 -11.73 -0.66
CA MET A 281 -15.84 -12.34 -0.11
C MET A 281 -14.69 -12.14 -1.07
N LEU A 282 -13.73 -11.28 -0.69
CA LEU A 282 -12.46 -11.09 -1.40
C LEU A 282 -11.43 -12.06 -0.83
N ARG A 283 -10.76 -12.81 -1.71
CA ARG A 283 -9.66 -13.71 -1.35
C ARG A 283 -8.52 -13.63 -2.37
N TYR A 284 -7.32 -13.97 -1.93
CA TYR A 284 -6.15 -14.09 -2.79
C TYR A 284 -5.77 -15.56 -2.93
N VAL A 285 -5.43 -15.97 -4.15
CA VAL A 285 -5.20 -17.37 -4.49
C VAL A 285 -3.79 -17.54 -5.04
N GLU A 286 -3.00 -18.41 -4.41
CA GLU A 286 -1.62 -18.74 -4.79
C GLU A 286 -1.49 -20.07 -5.53
N ASP A 287 -2.52 -20.93 -5.46
CA ASP A 287 -2.54 -22.24 -6.09
C ASP A 287 -3.79 -22.40 -6.96
N PRO A 288 -3.67 -22.82 -8.23
CA PRO A 288 -4.81 -23.02 -9.11
C PRO A 288 -5.80 -24.05 -8.59
N GLU A 289 -5.38 -25.01 -7.75
CA GLU A 289 -6.28 -26.00 -7.15
C GLU A 289 -7.27 -25.39 -6.14
N GLU A 290 -6.98 -24.21 -5.63
CA GLU A 290 -7.90 -23.47 -4.77
C GLU A 290 -9.07 -22.81 -5.53
N LEU A 291 -8.97 -22.74 -6.87
CA LEU A 291 -10.01 -22.19 -7.73
C LEU A 291 -11.07 -23.22 -8.09
N GLY A 292 -12.36 -22.82 -8.13
CA GLY A 292 -13.44 -23.70 -8.61
C GLY A 292 -14.86 -23.27 -8.24
N LYS A 293 -15.02 -22.23 -7.41
CA LYS A 293 -16.35 -21.73 -6.96
C LYS A 293 -16.47 -20.22 -7.04
N GLU A 294 -15.63 -19.58 -7.85
CA GLU A 294 -15.58 -18.12 -8.00
C GLU A 294 -16.77 -17.61 -8.80
N ASP A 295 -17.25 -16.42 -8.40
CA ASP A 295 -18.18 -15.62 -9.19
C ASP A 295 -17.43 -14.61 -10.08
N LEU A 296 -16.16 -14.32 -9.74
CA LEU A 296 -15.25 -13.48 -10.51
C LEU A 296 -13.80 -13.85 -10.18
N ILE A 297 -12.96 -13.93 -11.20
CA ILE A 297 -11.51 -14.04 -11.04
C ILE A 297 -10.86 -12.75 -11.54
N ILE A 298 -9.90 -12.23 -10.76
CA ILE A 298 -9.18 -11.00 -11.10
C ILE A 298 -7.68 -11.27 -11.25
N LEU A 299 -7.11 -10.77 -12.33
CA LEU A 299 -5.67 -10.65 -12.54
C LEU A 299 -5.28 -9.21 -12.24
N ALA A 300 -4.48 -9.02 -11.21
CA ALA A 300 -4.00 -7.71 -10.79
C ALA A 300 -2.90 -7.16 -11.71
N GLY A 301 -2.57 -5.88 -11.52
CA GLY A 301 -1.36 -5.30 -12.08
C GLY A 301 -0.10 -5.94 -11.53
N SER A 302 0.97 -5.92 -12.31
CA SER A 302 2.28 -6.43 -11.93
C SER A 302 3.39 -5.42 -12.25
N LYS A 303 4.47 -5.46 -11.47
CA LYS A 303 5.69 -4.68 -11.76
C LYS A 303 6.48 -5.29 -12.92
N ASN A 304 6.37 -6.59 -13.12
CA ASN A 304 7.02 -7.33 -14.22
C ASN A 304 5.99 -8.31 -14.81
N THR A 305 5.27 -7.82 -15.82
CA THR A 305 4.13 -8.53 -16.40
C THR A 305 4.56 -9.80 -17.13
N LEU A 306 5.67 -9.75 -17.89
CA LEU A 306 6.11 -10.90 -18.68
C LEU A 306 6.46 -12.09 -17.79
N GLU A 307 7.20 -11.86 -16.71
CA GLU A 307 7.58 -12.92 -15.78
C GLU A 307 6.42 -13.40 -14.92
N GLU A 308 5.45 -12.52 -14.64
CA GLU A 308 4.25 -12.89 -13.94
C GLU A 308 3.38 -13.85 -14.76
N VAL A 309 3.24 -13.59 -16.06
CA VAL A 309 2.56 -14.50 -16.99
C VAL A 309 3.25 -15.87 -17.02
N GLU A 310 4.58 -15.89 -17.15
CA GLU A 310 5.38 -17.12 -17.11
C GLU A 310 5.23 -17.86 -15.77
N TYR A 311 5.18 -17.13 -14.66
CA TYR A 311 4.94 -17.71 -13.34
C TYR A 311 3.56 -18.38 -13.25
N PHE A 312 2.49 -17.69 -13.67
CA PHE A 312 1.13 -18.24 -13.67
C PHE A 312 1.00 -19.45 -14.59
N ARG A 313 1.64 -19.42 -15.78
CA ARG A 313 1.66 -20.55 -16.71
C ARG A 313 2.32 -21.78 -16.07
N ARG A 314 3.52 -21.60 -15.50
CA ARG A 314 4.24 -22.71 -14.82
C ARG A 314 3.48 -23.29 -13.62
N LYS A 315 2.64 -22.50 -12.98
CA LYS A 315 1.79 -22.93 -11.88
C LYS A 315 0.51 -23.64 -12.35
N GLY A 316 0.18 -23.57 -13.64
CA GLY A 316 -1.04 -24.16 -14.20
C GLY A 316 -2.27 -23.26 -14.15
N PHE A 317 -2.11 -21.96 -13.82
CA PHE A 317 -3.24 -21.02 -13.79
C PHE A 317 -3.87 -20.79 -15.16
N GLU A 318 -3.08 -20.77 -16.24
CA GLU A 318 -3.60 -20.53 -17.60
C GLU A 318 -4.67 -21.57 -17.98
N GLU A 319 -4.38 -22.86 -17.80
CA GLU A 319 -5.31 -23.95 -18.11
C GLU A 319 -6.55 -23.87 -17.21
N LYS A 320 -6.35 -23.58 -15.95
CA LYS A 320 -7.44 -23.48 -14.97
C LYS A 320 -8.36 -22.29 -15.29
N LEU A 321 -7.82 -21.12 -15.67
CA LEU A 321 -8.60 -19.97 -16.09
C LEU A 321 -9.43 -20.26 -17.32
N LYS A 322 -8.83 -20.90 -18.36
CA LYS A 322 -9.55 -21.30 -19.57
C LYS A 322 -10.68 -22.31 -19.27
N ASP A 323 -10.47 -23.22 -18.36
CA ASP A 323 -11.50 -24.18 -17.93
C ASP A 323 -12.66 -23.48 -17.18
N LEU A 324 -12.35 -22.60 -16.23
CA LEU A 324 -13.35 -21.85 -15.49
C LEU A 324 -14.11 -20.85 -16.37
N HIS A 325 -13.42 -20.19 -17.28
CA HIS A 325 -14.05 -19.31 -18.28
C HIS A 325 -15.06 -20.07 -19.15
N LYS A 326 -14.71 -21.26 -19.66
CA LYS A 326 -15.65 -22.12 -20.41
C LYS A 326 -16.88 -22.51 -19.58
N LYS A 327 -16.77 -22.55 -18.25
CA LYS A 327 -17.87 -22.79 -17.33
C LYS A 327 -18.67 -21.52 -17.00
N GLY A 328 -18.34 -20.39 -17.61
CA GLY A 328 -19.04 -19.10 -17.47
C GLY A 328 -18.57 -18.23 -16.32
N VAL A 329 -17.39 -18.52 -15.71
CA VAL A 329 -16.80 -17.66 -14.70
C VAL A 329 -16.16 -16.45 -15.38
N PRO A 330 -16.58 -15.22 -15.06
CA PRO A 330 -15.98 -14.01 -15.60
C PRO A 330 -14.55 -13.80 -15.09
N ILE A 331 -13.72 -13.22 -15.97
CA ILE A 331 -12.32 -12.90 -15.67
C ILE A 331 -12.08 -11.42 -15.91
N PHE A 332 -11.42 -10.73 -14.98
CA PHE A 332 -11.14 -9.30 -15.04
C PHE A 332 -9.64 -9.03 -14.89
N GLY A 333 -9.03 -8.38 -15.90
CA GLY A 333 -7.62 -7.98 -15.85
C GLY A 333 -7.46 -6.48 -15.62
N ILE A 334 -6.53 -6.09 -14.75
CA ILE A 334 -6.16 -4.69 -14.54
C ILE A 334 -4.69 -4.50 -14.90
N CYS A 335 -4.39 -3.51 -15.75
CA CYS A 335 -3.04 -3.12 -16.16
C CYS A 335 -2.23 -4.33 -16.69
N GLY A 336 -1.21 -4.81 -15.99
CA GLY A 336 -0.48 -6.02 -16.35
C GLY A 336 -1.36 -7.26 -16.47
N GLY A 337 -2.36 -7.38 -15.59
CA GLY A 337 -3.37 -8.46 -15.67
C GLY A 337 -4.22 -8.37 -16.95
N PHE A 338 -4.56 -7.17 -17.42
CA PHE A 338 -5.24 -6.99 -18.71
C PHE A 338 -4.34 -7.42 -19.88
N GLN A 339 -3.06 -7.04 -19.85
CA GLN A 339 -2.09 -7.45 -20.87
C GLN A 339 -1.92 -8.98 -20.93
N ALA A 340 -1.87 -9.62 -19.75
CA ALA A 340 -1.76 -11.08 -19.63
C ALA A 340 -2.91 -11.84 -20.30
N LEU A 341 -4.11 -11.26 -20.38
CA LEU A 341 -5.27 -11.87 -21.02
C LEU A 341 -5.20 -11.85 -22.56
N GLY A 342 -4.30 -11.07 -23.16
CA GLY A 342 -4.09 -10.97 -24.60
C GLY A 342 -3.40 -12.18 -25.24
N ASP A 343 -3.03 -12.03 -26.50
CA ASP A 343 -2.31 -13.05 -27.26
C ASP A 343 -0.80 -13.01 -26.98
N GLN A 344 -0.22 -11.80 -26.88
CA GLN A 344 1.22 -11.63 -26.76
C GLN A 344 1.58 -10.32 -26.07
N ILE A 345 2.66 -10.34 -25.29
CA ILE A 345 3.29 -9.15 -24.71
C ILE A 345 4.72 -9.08 -25.22
N LEU A 346 5.07 -7.96 -25.83
CA LEU A 346 6.40 -7.68 -26.40
C LEU A 346 7.13 -6.67 -25.50
N ASP A 347 8.39 -6.92 -25.19
CA ASP A 347 9.27 -5.99 -24.46
C ASP A 347 10.62 -5.82 -25.21
N PRO A 348 10.61 -5.15 -26.37
CA PRO A 348 11.81 -4.99 -27.20
C PRO A 348 12.89 -4.12 -26.53
N TYR A 349 12.55 -3.40 -25.46
CA TYR A 349 13.46 -2.49 -24.75
C TYR A 349 13.88 -3.01 -23.37
N HIS A 350 13.49 -4.23 -22.99
CA HIS A 350 13.77 -4.83 -21.69
C HIS A 350 13.32 -3.95 -20.49
N ILE A 351 12.15 -3.31 -20.63
CA ILE A 351 11.57 -2.43 -19.60
C ILE A 351 11.13 -3.23 -18.39
N ASP A 352 10.51 -4.38 -18.62
CA ASP A 352 9.90 -5.24 -17.60
C ASP A 352 10.87 -6.36 -17.12
N GLY A 353 12.03 -6.52 -17.76
CA GLY A 353 13.00 -7.52 -17.32
C GLY A 353 13.85 -8.11 -18.44
N LYS A 354 14.10 -9.42 -18.39
CA LYS A 354 15.01 -10.11 -19.32
C LYS A 354 14.30 -10.74 -20.52
N LEU A 355 12.99 -10.90 -20.45
CA LEU A 355 12.20 -11.50 -21.52
C LEU A 355 11.89 -10.43 -22.57
N GLU A 356 12.12 -10.75 -23.84
CA GLU A 356 11.76 -9.88 -24.97
C GLU A 356 10.28 -10.03 -25.35
N GLU A 357 9.70 -11.18 -25.09
CA GLU A 357 8.32 -11.49 -25.37
C GLU A 357 7.78 -12.62 -24.51
N VAL A 358 6.46 -12.67 -24.36
CA VAL A 358 5.73 -13.78 -23.75
C VAL A 358 4.37 -13.95 -24.43
N GLU A 359 3.95 -15.19 -24.66
CA GLU A 359 2.55 -15.45 -25.03
C GLU A 359 1.64 -15.13 -23.84
N GLY A 360 0.52 -14.45 -24.09
CA GLY A 360 -0.53 -14.23 -23.11
C GLY A 360 -1.41 -15.47 -22.91
N PHE A 361 -2.56 -15.29 -22.27
CA PHE A 361 -3.51 -16.40 -22.02
C PHE A 361 -4.52 -16.61 -23.15
N HIS A 362 -4.45 -15.84 -24.23
CA HIS A 362 -5.32 -15.95 -25.42
C HIS A 362 -6.83 -15.85 -25.10
N LEU A 363 -7.20 -15.01 -24.16
CA LEU A 363 -8.59 -14.72 -23.81
C LEU A 363 -9.10 -13.48 -24.55
N PHE A 364 -8.21 -12.63 -25.04
CA PHE A 364 -8.47 -11.53 -25.96
C PHE A 364 -7.59 -11.65 -27.20
N THR A 365 -8.08 -11.17 -28.33
CA THR A 365 -7.24 -10.92 -29.52
C THR A 365 -6.54 -9.58 -29.34
N MET A 366 -5.41 -9.57 -28.65
CA MET A 366 -4.68 -8.35 -28.30
C MET A 366 -3.19 -8.63 -28.21
N VAL A 367 -2.39 -7.73 -28.79
CA VAL A 367 -0.94 -7.66 -28.56
C VAL A 367 -0.64 -6.39 -27.78
N SER A 368 0.17 -6.52 -26.75
CA SER A 368 0.68 -5.39 -25.96
C SER A 368 2.17 -5.24 -26.19
N THR A 369 2.65 -3.99 -26.34
CA THR A 369 4.08 -3.69 -26.49
C THR A 369 4.51 -2.78 -25.35
N MET A 370 5.61 -3.12 -24.68
CA MET A 370 6.23 -2.25 -23.65
C MET A 370 6.99 -1.13 -24.35
N GLU A 371 6.70 0.11 -23.94
CA GLU A 371 7.32 1.31 -24.48
C GLU A 371 8.21 1.97 -23.41
N GLU A 372 9.27 2.66 -23.87
CA GLU A 372 10.18 3.36 -22.94
C GLU A 372 9.46 4.45 -22.15
N GLU A 373 8.54 5.16 -22.80
CA GLU A 373 7.74 6.19 -22.16
C GLU A 373 6.61 5.58 -21.30
N LYS A 374 6.68 5.80 -20.00
CA LYS A 374 5.66 5.37 -19.04
C LYS A 374 4.46 6.33 -19.02
N ILE A 375 3.24 5.80 -19.20
CA ILE A 375 2.04 6.56 -18.87
C ILE A 375 1.93 6.69 -17.35
N LYS A 376 1.76 7.91 -16.85
CA LYS A 376 1.47 8.23 -15.45
C LYS A 376 0.53 9.42 -15.42
N MET A 377 -0.75 9.19 -15.18
CA MET A 377 -1.74 10.27 -15.15
C MET A 377 -2.99 9.91 -14.36
N GLN A 378 -3.61 10.91 -13.77
CA GLN A 378 -4.99 10.81 -13.31
C GLN A 378 -5.90 10.82 -14.53
N VAL A 379 -6.93 9.97 -14.51
CA VAL A 379 -7.86 9.85 -15.62
C VAL A 379 -9.30 9.99 -15.15
N THR A 380 -10.11 10.57 -16.03
CA THR A 380 -11.58 10.56 -15.95
C THR A 380 -12.09 10.07 -17.30
N LYS A 381 -12.66 8.88 -17.34
CA LYS A 381 -13.15 8.25 -18.57
C LYS A 381 -14.61 7.85 -18.43
N LYS A 382 -15.31 7.75 -19.53
CA LYS A 382 -16.67 7.18 -19.58
C LYS A 382 -16.59 5.72 -19.96
N ILE A 383 -17.41 4.89 -19.32
CA ILE A 383 -17.58 3.50 -19.74
C ILE A 383 -18.22 3.49 -21.13
N ASP A 384 -17.57 2.84 -22.07
CA ASP A 384 -17.89 2.85 -23.50
C ASP A 384 -18.39 1.51 -24.03
N MET A 385 -18.52 0.51 -23.16
CA MET A 385 -19.07 -0.82 -23.49
C MET A 385 -20.16 -1.23 -22.50
N GLU A 386 -21.12 -2.03 -22.97
CA GLU A 386 -22.25 -2.52 -22.19
C GLU A 386 -22.54 -3.98 -22.46
N GLU A 387 -21.71 -4.89 -21.91
CA GLU A 387 -21.87 -6.33 -22.05
C GLU A 387 -21.60 -7.01 -20.71
N GLY A 388 -22.29 -8.11 -20.43
CA GLY A 388 -22.07 -8.93 -19.25
C GLY A 388 -22.15 -8.14 -17.92
N LEU A 389 -21.06 -8.10 -17.16
CA LEU A 389 -20.96 -7.37 -15.89
C LEU A 389 -20.97 -5.84 -16.07
N LEU A 390 -20.79 -5.31 -17.28
CA LEU A 390 -20.89 -3.88 -17.57
C LEU A 390 -22.32 -3.44 -17.92
N LYS A 391 -23.31 -4.32 -17.85
CA LYS A 391 -24.70 -3.95 -18.08
C LYS A 391 -25.13 -2.83 -17.11
N ASN A 392 -25.77 -1.78 -17.66
CA ASN A 392 -26.13 -0.54 -17.00
C ASN A 392 -24.93 0.32 -16.55
N CYS A 393 -23.74 0.11 -17.09
CA CYS A 393 -22.58 0.96 -16.83
C CYS A 393 -22.28 1.94 -17.98
N LEU A 394 -22.86 1.78 -19.16
CA LEU A 394 -22.59 2.62 -20.32
C LEU A 394 -22.78 4.11 -20.02
N GLY A 395 -21.76 4.90 -20.34
CA GLY A 395 -21.75 6.35 -20.13
C GLY A 395 -21.45 6.81 -18.70
N LEU A 396 -21.34 5.88 -17.72
CA LEU A 396 -20.90 6.24 -16.37
C LEU A 396 -19.48 6.81 -16.43
N GLU A 397 -19.27 7.91 -15.73
CA GLU A 397 -17.96 8.51 -15.53
C GLU A 397 -17.20 7.78 -14.42
N VAL A 398 -16.01 7.30 -14.71
CA VAL A 398 -15.11 6.67 -13.75
C VAL A 398 -13.81 7.46 -13.64
N LYS A 399 -13.34 7.63 -12.41
CA LYS A 399 -12.10 8.31 -12.07
C LYS A 399 -11.11 7.29 -11.53
N GLY A 400 -9.84 7.50 -11.85
CA GLY A 400 -8.76 6.66 -11.41
C GLY A 400 -7.43 7.18 -11.93
N TYR A 401 -6.44 6.32 -12.03
CA TYR A 401 -5.15 6.68 -12.61
C TYR A 401 -4.63 5.56 -13.50
N GLU A 402 -3.79 5.91 -14.46
CA GLU A 402 -3.06 4.96 -15.30
C GLU A 402 -1.57 5.05 -15.00
N ILE A 403 -0.91 3.90 -14.86
CA ILE A 403 0.51 3.80 -14.56
C ILE A 403 1.09 2.54 -15.21
N HIS A 404 1.53 2.64 -16.46
CA HIS A 404 2.01 1.48 -17.22
C HIS A 404 2.97 1.87 -18.36
N HIS A 405 3.83 0.94 -18.76
CA HIS A 405 4.66 1.03 -19.95
C HIS A 405 3.96 0.42 -21.18
N GLY A 406 3.21 -0.66 -20.97
CA GLY A 406 2.57 -1.38 -22.06
C GLY A 406 1.50 -0.55 -22.80
N ARG A 407 1.51 -0.68 -24.12
CA ARG A 407 0.48 -0.15 -25.03
C ARG A 407 -0.23 -1.31 -25.69
N SER A 408 -1.53 -1.22 -25.85
CA SER A 408 -2.32 -2.20 -26.60
C SER A 408 -3.13 -1.55 -27.70
N SER A 409 -3.60 -2.35 -28.63
CA SER A 409 -4.52 -1.88 -29.70
C SER A 409 -5.92 -1.55 -29.19
N ILE A 410 -6.24 -1.94 -27.95
CA ILE A 410 -7.55 -1.70 -27.32
C ILE A 410 -7.51 -0.36 -26.61
N THR A 411 -8.45 0.53 -26.94
CA THR A 411 -8.54 1.90 -26.39
C THR A 411 -9.74 2.13 -25.50
N SER A 412 -10.62 1.12 -25.34
CA SER A 412 -11.79 1.21 -24.46
C SER A 412 -11.40 1.45 -23.02
N SER A 413 -12.23 2.17 -22.29
CA SER A 413 -12.04 2.43 -20.85
C SER A 413 -12.08 1.14 -20.03
N VAL A 414 -13.05 0.29 -20.31
CA VAL A 414 -13.12 -1.12 -19.91
C VAL A 414 -13.51 -1.93 -21.12
N TYR A 415 -12.62 -2.77 -21.59
CA TYR A 415 -12.91 -3.69 -22.68
C TYR A 415 -13.59 -4.94 -22.17
N VAL A 416 -14.56 -5.45 -22.93
CA VAL A 416 -15.21 -6.73 -22.66
C VAL A 416 -15.40 -7.55 -23.93
N LYS A 417 -15.17 -8.84 -23.81
CA LYS A 417 -15.51 -9.84 -24.84
C LYS A 417 -15.74 -11.18 -24.14
N GLU A 418 -16.90 -11.80 -24.38
CA GLU A 418 -17.20 -13.15 -23.89
C GLU A 418 -16.92 -13.35 -22.38
N GLU A 419 -17.38 -12.41 -21.53
CA GLU A 419 -17.17 -12.43 -20.05
C GLU A 419 -15.70 -12.28 -19.62
N VAL A 420 -14.81 -11.85 -20.49
CA VAL A 420 -13.45 -11.42 -20.15
C VAL A 420 -13.38 -9.91 -20.22
N TYR A 421 -12.87 -9.30 -19.18
CA TYR A 421 -12.83 -7.85 -18.99
C TYR A 421 -11.41 -7.37 -18.80
N GLY A 422 -11.11 -6.16 -19.25
CA GLY A 422 -9.79 -5.58 -19.05
C GLY A 422 -9.80 -4.06 -19.03
N THR A 423 -8.94 -3.47 -18.22
CA THR A 423 -8.74 -2.03 -18.11
C THR A 423 -7.32 -1.66 -17.72
N TYR A 424 -6.89 -0.45 -18.10
CA TYR A 424 -5.67 0.17 -17.55
C TYR A 424 -5.95 1.07 -16.34
N ILE A 425 -7.23 1.32 -15.99
CA ILE A 425 -7.62 2.24 -14.95
C ILE A 425 -7.48 1.58 -13.58
N HIS A 426 -6.50 2.01 -12.79
CA HIS A 426 -6.43 1.72 -11.38
C HIS A 426 -7.43 2.56 -10.59
N GLY A 427 -7.97 1.99 -9.49
CA GLY A 427 -9.02 2.65 -8.69
C GLY A 427 -10.40 2.63 -9.33
N ILE A 428 -10.63 1.85 -10.40
CA ILE A 428 -11.93 1.79 -11.09
C ILE A 428 -13.07 1.41 -10.13
N PHE A 429 -12.82 0.51 -9.18
CA PHE A 429 -13.80 0.07 -8.19
C PHE A 429 -14.01 1.07 -7.04
N GLU A 430 -13.23 2.16 -6.97
CA GLU A 430 -13.51 3.27 -6.05
C GLU A 430 -14.74 4.08 -6.47
N ASN A 431 -15.20 3.94 -7.71
CA ASN A 431 -16.37 4.61 -8.27
C ASN A 431 -17.65 3.85 -7.86
N GLY A 432 -18.30 4.30 -6.82
CA GLY A 432 -19.39 3.58 -6.14
C GLY A 432 -20.57 3.21 -7.04
N GLU A 433 -20.93 4.04 -8.02
CA GLU A 433 -22.01 3.74 -8.97
C GLU A 433 -21.60 2.62 -9.93
N PHE A 434 -20.41 2.70 -10.49
CA PHE A 434 -19.86 1.64 -11.34
C PHE A 434 -19.78 0.32 -10.56
N THR A 435 -19.17 0.33 -9.38
CA THR A 435 -18.99 -0.87 -8.54
C THR A 435 -20.32 -1.49 -8.12
N ARG A 436 -21.32 -0.67 -7.81
CA ARG A 436 -22.68 -1.14 -7.50
C ARG A 436 -23.31 -1.87 -8.68
N HIS A 437 -23.28 -1.29 -9.88
CA HIS A 437 -23.83 -1.95 -11.08
C HIS A 437 -23.07 -3.23 -11.41
N PHE A 438 -21.74 -3.19 -11.37
CA PHE A 438 -20.88 -4.35 -11.60
C PHE A 438 -21.19 -5.51 -10.65
N LEU A 439 -21.24 -5.24 -9.34
CA LEU A 439 -21.61 -6.26 -8.33
C LEU A 439 -23.07 -6.69 -8.43
N ASN A 440 -23.98 -5.81 -8.80
CA ASN A 440 -25.39 -6.18 -9.00
C ASN A 440 -25.58 -7.16 -10.15
N ASN A 441 -24.75 -7.06 -11.19
CA ASN A 441 -24.77 -8.04 -12.28
C ASN A 441 -24.29 -9.42 -11.81
N LEU A 442 -23.34 -9.49 -10.86
CA LEU A 442 -22.97 -10.76 -10.18
C LEU A 442 -24.11 -11.26 -9.27
N ARG A 443 -24.75 -10.35 -8.49
CA ARG A 443 -25.90 -10.71 -7.65
C ARG A 443 -27.05 -11.30 -8.46
N GLN A 444 -27.36 -10.71 -9.60
CA GLN A 444 -28.41 -11.23 -10.49
C GLN A 444 -28.14 -12.66 -10.95
N ARG A 445 -26.88 -13.00 -11.26
CA ARG A 445 -26.51 -14.38 -11.64
C ARG A 445 -26.72 -15.39 -10.52
N LYS A 446 -26.60 -14.94 -9.26
CA LYS A 446 -26.79 -15.76 -8.07
C LYS A 446 -28.21 -15.69 -7.49
N HIS A 447 -29.09 -14.89 -8.09
CA HIS A 447 -30.43 -14.60 -7.57
C HIS A 447 -30.40 -13.98 -6.15
N TYR A 448 -29.37 -13.15 -5.88
CA TYR A 448 -29.23 -12.41 -4.63
C TYR A 448 -29.96 -11.05 -4.71
N GLU A 449 -30.25 -10.47 -3.53
CA GLU A 449 -30.81 -9.14 -3.43
C GLU A 449 -29.86 -8.08 -4.01
N LEU A 450 -30.40 -7.11 -4.76
CA LEU A 450 -29.61 -6.07 -5.38
C LEU A 450 -29.34 -4.93 -4.40
N GLU A 451 -28.11 -4.41 -4.41
CA GLU A 451 -27.76 -3.18 -3.68
C GLU A 451 -28.40 -1.97 -4.39
N ALA A 452 -29.25 -1.24 -3.67
CA ALA A 452 -29.95 -0.09 -4.20
C ALA A 452 -29.14 1.22 -4.13
N LYS A 453 -28.19 1.31 -3.19
CA LYS A 453 -27.44 2.55 -2.91
C LYS A 453 -26.01 2.46 -3.41
N ASN A 454 -25.53 3.57 -3.98
CA ASN A 454 -24.10 3.70 -4.21
C ASN A 454 -23.37 3.77 -2.86
N LYS A 455 -22.27 3.05 -2.72
CA LYS A 455 -21.37 3.17 -1.58
C LYS A 455 -20.21 4.06 -1.98
N ASP A 456 -20.04 5.16 -1.29
CA ASP A 456 -18.93 6.07 -1.51
C ASP A 456 -17.67 5.54 -0.81
N TYR A 457 -16.68 5.12 -1.59
CA TYR A 457 -15.44 4.58 -1.04
C TYR A 457 -14.64 5.66 -0.27
N LYS A 458 -14.77 6.92 -0.66
CA LYS A 458 -14.17 8.02 0.08
C LYS A 458 -14.79 8.16 1.46
N GLU A 459 -16.12 8.12 1.57
CA GLU A 459 -16.80 8.12 2.88
C GLU A 459 -16.40 6.91 3.73
N PHE A 460 -16.28 5.74 3.12
CA PHE A 460 -15.80 4.55 3.81
C PHE A 460 -14.39 4.75 4.38
N LYS A 461 -13.44 5.24 3.58
CA LYS A 461 -12.08 5.57 4.06
C LYS A 461 -12.11 6.61 5.18
N GLU A 462 -12.93 7.65 5.05
CA GLU A 462 -13.10 8.66 6.09
C GLU A 462 -13.55 8.07 7.44
N LEU A 463 -14.48 7.11 7.40
CA LEU A 463 -14.88 6.38 8.60
C LEU A 463 -13.73 5.57 9.20
N GLN A 464 -12.93 4.89 8.37
CA GLN A 464 -11.75 4.13 8.84
C GLN A 464 -10.70 5.06 9.47
N TYR A 465 -10.38 6.20 8.84
CA TYR A 465 -9.46 7.19 9.41
C TYR A 465 -9.96 7.76 10.73
N ASN A 466 -11.25 8.04 10.84
CA ASN A 466 -11.84 8.54 12.08
C ASN A 466 -11.83 7.49 13.20
N LYS A 467 -12.06 6.22 12.86
CA LYS A 467 -11.96 5.08 13.80
C LYS A 467 -10.53 4.93 14.31
N LEU A 468 -9.54 5.05 13.41
CA LEU A 468 -8.12 5.01 13.75
C LEU A 468 -7.72 6.19 14.66
N ALA A 469 -8.11 7.41 14.31
CA ALA A 469 -7.83 8.59 15.13
C ALA A 469 -8.40 8.44 16.54
N LYS A 470 -9.65 7.97 16.66
CA LYS A 470 -10.30 7.70 17.95
C LYS A 470 -9.50 6.68 18.78
N ALA A 471 -9.07 5.57 18.15
CA ALA A 471 -8.28 4.57 18.86
C ALA A 471 -6.95 5.13 19.38
N ILE A 472 -6.30 6.03 18.62
CA ILE A 472 -5.09 6.72 19.08
C ILE A 472 -5.40 7.65 20.25
N GLU A 473 -6.43 8.50 20.15
CA GLU A 473 -6.83 9.45 21.20
C GLU A 473 -7.21 8.75 22.51
N GLU A 474 -7.83 7.57 22.44
CA GLU A 474 -8.30 6.82 23.62
C GLU A 474 -7.19 5.98 24.28
N ASN A 475 -6.11 5.63 23.60
CA ASN A 475 -5.11 4.67 24.07
C ASN A 475 -3.70 5.26 24.22
N LEU A 476 -3.45 6.49 23.80
CA LEU A 476 -2.19 7.18 23.99
C LEU A 476 -2.33 8.37 24.94
N ASP A 477 -1.27 8.65 25.71
CA ASP A 477 -1.12 9.88 26.48
C ASP A 477 -0.87 11.06 25.53
N MET A 478 -1.97 11.61 25.02
CA MET A 478 -1.93 12.69 24.02
C MET A 478 -1.30 13.97 24.58
N GLU A 479 -1.39 14.23 25.88
CA GLU A 479 -0.77 15.39 26.52
C GLU A 479 0.75 15.30 26.45
N LYS A 480 1.32 14.16 26.85
CA LYS A 480 2.77 13.93 26.73
C LYS A 480 3.21 13.91 25.25
N LEU A 481 2.41 13.32 24.38
CA LEU A 481 2.73 13.27 22.95
C LEU A 481 2.86 14.69 22.37
N TYR A 482 1.95 15.61 22.71
CA TYR A 482 2.05 17.01 22.25
C TYR A 482 3.26 17.75 22.83
N GLN A 483 3.74 17.41 24.03
CA GLN A 483 4.96 17.99 24.60
C GLN A 483 6.24 17.52 23.90
N ILE A 484 6.20 16.39 23.20
CA ILE A 484 7.35 15.84 22.47
C ILE A 484 7.61 16.58 21.17
N PHE A 485 6.60 17.14 20.52
CA PHE A 485 6.78 17.85 19.25
C PHE A 485 7.81 18.98 19.35
N ARG A 486 8.65 19.13 18.34
CA ARG A 486 9.66 20.18 18.20
C ARG A 486 9.55 20.95 16.91
#